data_9ab43a46d1721d75957a09fe14e8e56c
#
_entry.id   9ab43a46d1721d75957a09fe14e8e56c
#
_cell.length_a   1.000
_cell.length_b   1.000
_cell.length_c   1.000
_cell.angle_alpha   90.00
_cell.angle_beta   90.00
_cell.angle_gamma   90.00
#
_symmetry.space_group_name_H-M   'P 1'
#
loop_
_entity.id
_entity.type
_entity.pdbx_description
1 polymer ?
#
loop_
_entity_poly.entity_id
_entity_poly.type
_entity_poly.pdbx_seq_one_letter_code
_entity_poly.pdbx_strand_id
1 'polypeptide(L)'
;MSLRFAAVASFAAVLAGCGGTATGALAPFSRMPPHAQQSSPIAHVVVIVQENRSFDNLFATFPGADGTTMGLEKVREGGKYVVKSIALHQSALVMNTDIGHCRYSFVTAKDGGKMDAFNLEPKGVCPRGSSGGGPTIGTIAYQYVNPKQIAPYWDLAKQYVLGDHLFQTQGSGSFTAHQDLIRGNTQIAVGKSLVDTPTGMPWGCDSSKTARTDLLTSELKFEEDKGPRPCTTNFPSMGSAYATLRDLLDAKGVSWKYYSPCFVASPGCGNGCTQCAGALLNAFDVIAPVRNGSEWGTNVSMPQTKIFDDISNGTLPAVAWVIPTNNDSDHPGTLVDRGPQWVASIVNAIGKSAYWKSSAIVVVWDDWGGLYDHVKPPLLDEKGGLGFRVPLLVVSPYVPKGAISHTRYEFGSILKYIEQNWALGSLKTTDQRSTSILNVFNYKQSPRAFTPIPSQLSPEFFRREPPSDGGDPE
;
A
#
# COMPACT_ATOMS: atom_id res chain seq x y z
N MET A 1 36.49 -51.44 54.40
CA MET A 1 37.80 -51.03 53.91
C MET A 1 37.60 -49.78 53.04
N SER A 2 37.60 -48.72 53.62
CA SER A 2 38.46 -47.54 53.75
C SER A 2 39.41 -47.34 52.56
N LEU A 3 39.25 -46.23 51.82
CA LEU A 3 40.28 -45.19 51.81
C LEU A 3 39.79 -43.90 51.11
N ARG A 4 39.91 -42.81 51.84
CA ARG A 4 39.81 -41.43 51.40
C ARG A 4 41.13 -41.06 50.69
N PHE A 5 41.11 -40.11 49.77
CA PHE A 5 42.11 -39.05 49.63
C PHE A 5 41.62 -37.83 48.88
N ALA A 6 42.00 -36.83 49.26
CA ALA A 6 41.91 -35.47 49.49
C ALA A 6 42.39 -34.62 48.27
N ALA A 7 41.93 -33.38 48.30
CA ALA A 7 42.16 -32.24 47.39
C ALA A 7 43.63 -31.80 47.23
N VAL A 8 43.96 -31.20 46.09
CA VAL A 8 44.95 -30.11 46.00
C VAL A 8 44.49 -29.09 44.97
N ALA A 9 44.38 -27.86 45.45
CA ALA A 9 44.24 -26.66 44.66
C ALA A 9 45.62 -26.17 44.21
N SER A 10 45.75 -25.66 43.01
CA SER A 10 46.89 -24.85 42.63
C SER A 10 46.48 -23.67 41.78
N PHE A 11 46.76 -22.49 42.36
CA PHE A 11 46.74 -21.19 41.70
C PHE A 11 47.94 -21.07 40.77
N ALA A 12 47.74 -20.53 39.58
CA ALA A 12 48.78 -19.84 38.84
C ALA A 12 48.21 -18.67 38.05
N ALA A 13 48.53 -17.48 38.50
CA ALA A 13 48.42 -16.26 37.74
C ALA A 13 49.68 -16.05 36.91
N VAL A 14 49.58 -15.54 35.68
CA VAL A 14 50.64 -14.71 35.07
C VAL A 14 50.14 -14.00 33.78
N LEU A 15 50.11 -12.69 33.83
CA LEU A 15 50.56 -11.63 32.91
C LEU A 15 50.12 -11.53 31.45
N ALA A 16 49.53 -10.42 31.21
CA ALA A 16 49.48 -9.45 30.13
C ALA A 16 50.30 -9.67 28.85
N GLY A 17 49.65 -9.46 27.73
CA GLY A 17 50.23 -9.19 26.42
C GLY A 17 49.19 -8.50 25.51
N CYS A 18 49.42 -7.22 25.23
CA CYS A 18 48.64 -6.42 24.28
C CYS A 18 48.79 -6.91 22.84
N GLY A 19 47.73 -7.05 22.12
CA GLY A 19 47.71 -7.29 20.68
C GLY A 19 46.28 -7.18 20.16
N GLY A 20 45.87 -5.99 19.72
CA GLY A 20 44.52 -5.76 19.24
C GLY A 20 44.24 -6.31 17.85
N THR A 21 43.16 -7.03 17.72
CA THR A 21 42.32 -7.07 16.49
C THR A 21 40.90 -7.19 16.97
N ALA A 22 40.12 -6.10 16.78
CA ALA A 22 38.73 -6.06 17.10
C ALA A 22 37.92 -6.83 16.06
N THR A 23 37.59 -8.09 16.38
CA THR A 23 36.46 -8.78 15.74
C THR A 23 35.24 -8.56 16.63
N GLY A 24 34.37 -7.62 16.19
CA GLY A 24 33.10 -7.37 16.86
C GLY A 24 32.22 -8.59 16.78
N ALA A 25 32.14 -9.35 17.87
CA ALA A 25 31.11 -10.35 18.06
C ALA A 25 29.76 -9.62 18.25
N LEU A 26 28.86 -9.83 17.29
CA LEU A 26 27.45 -9.40 17.42
C LEU A 26 26.87 -10.08 18.67
N ALA A 27 26.41 -9.27 19.62
CA ALA A 27 25.66 -9.76 20.78
C ALA A 27 24.42 -10.54 20.30
N PRO A 28 24.08 -11.67 20.94
CA PRO A 28 22.89 -12.40 20.59
C PRO A 28 21.67 -11.52 20.84
N PHE A 29 20.84 -11.36 19.78
CA PHE A 29 19.54 -10.69 19.89
C PHE A 29 18.75 -11.36 21.03
N SER A 30 18.54 -10.67 22.12
CA SER A 30 17.58 -11.08 23.15
C SER A 30 16.23 -11.25 22.47
N ARG A 31 15.75 -12.50 22.40
CA ARG A 31 14.34 -12.76 22.06
C ARG A 31 13.51 -12.06 23.13
N MET A 32 12.81 -10.99 22.73
CA MET A 32 11.75 -10.44 23.54
C MET A 32 10.77 -11.59 23.87
N PRO A 33 10.33 -11.72 25.12
CA PRO A 33 9.31 -12.68 25.46
C PRO A 33 8.05 -12.42 24.63
N PRO A 34 7.30 -13.44 24.21
CA PRO A 34 6.06 -13.23 23.51
C PRO A 34 5.18 -12.34 24.39
N HIS A 35 4.83 -11.14 23.89
CA HIS A 35 3.87 -10.27 24.58
C HIS A 35 2.60 -11.10 24.81
N ALA A 36 2.22 -11.26 26.06
CA ALA A 36 0.89 -11.73 26.40
C ALA A 36 -0.10 -10.85 25.62
N GLN A 37 -0.90 -11.49 24.77
CA GLN A 37 -1.81 -10.83 23.85
C GLN A 37 -2.82 -10.04 24.67
N GLN A 38 -2.57 -8.76 24.87
CA GLN A 38 -3.51 -7.87 25.52
C GLN A 38 -4.70 -7.78 24.57
N SER A 39 -5.91 -8.06 25.03
CA SER A 39 -7.11 -7.97 24.22
C SER A 39 -7.18 -6.59 23.56
N SER A 40 -7.14 -6.57 22.23
CA SER A 40 -7.21 -5.33 21.46
C SER A 40 -8.58 -4.67 21.70
N PRO A 41 -8.64 -3.36 21.93
CA PRO A 41 -9.90 -2.63 21.97
C PRO A 41 -10.46 -2.35 20.56
N ILE A 42 -9.74 -2.75 19.51
CA ILE A 42 -10.12 -2.48 18.12
C ILE A 42 -11.09 -3.56 17.63
N ALA A 43 -12.28 -3.11 17.29
CA ALA A 43 -13.34 -3.92 16.68
C ALA A 43 -13.51 -3.62 15.18
N HIS A 44 -12.94 -2.50 14.69
CA HIS A 44 -13.06 -2.08 13.29
C HIS A 44 -11.70 -1.60 12.77
N VAL A 45 -11.23 -2.20 11.68
CA VAL A 45 -10.07 -1.73 10.92
C VAL A 45 -10.57 -1.30 9.54
N VAL A 46 -10.36 -0.02 9.19
CA VAL A 46 -10.76 0.55 7.91
C VAL A 46 -9.50 0.96 7.16
N VAL A 47 -9.23 0.31 6.05
CA VAL A 47 -8.12 0.62 5.14
C VAL A 47 -8.65 1.47 4.01
N ILE A 48 -8.32 2.76 4.01
CA ILE A 48 -8.64 3.70 2.93
C ILE A 48 -7.46 3.71 1.99
N VAL A 49 -7.67 3.25 0.78
CA VAL A 49 -6.66 3.25 -0.27
C VAL A 49 -6.80 4.56 -1.05
N GLN A 50 -5.69 5.17 -1.37
CA GLN A 50 -5.58 6.32 -2.26
C GLN A 50 -4.65 5.96 -3.42
N GLU A 51 -4.73 6.75 -4.48
CA GLU A 51 -4.05 6.48 -5.73
C GLU A 51 -2.86 7.42 -5.95
N ASN A 52 -1.83 6.85 -6.26
CA ASN A 52 -0.58 7.06 -6.98
C ASN A 52 0.20 8.30 -6.56
N ARG A 53 0.72 8.29 -5.33
CA ARG A 53 1.62 9.35 -4.83
C ARG A 53 2.78 8.79 -4.02
N SER A 54 3.99 9.24 -4.34
CA SER A 54 5.16 8.95 -3.52
C SER A 54 5.12 9.69 -2.18
N PHE A 55 5.92 9.24 -1.23
CA PHE A 55 6.03 9.93 0.06
C PHE A 55 6.54 11.36 -0.10
N ASP A 56 7.61 11.57 -0.85
CA ASP A 56 8.15 12.93 -1.07
C ASP A 56 7.18 13.84 -1.81
N ASN A 57 6.30 13.30 -2.65
CA ASN A 57 5.31 14.13 -3.33
C ASN A 57 4.32 14.80 -2.36
N LEU A 58 3.89 14.10 -1.31
CA LEU A 58 2.89 14.63 -0.36
C LEU A 58 3.50 15.18 0.93
N PHE A 59 4.64 14.67 1.38
CA PHE A 59 5.21 14.97 2.69
C PHE A 59 6.66 15.46 2.66
N ALA A 60 7.19 15.88 1.51
CA ALA A 60 8.58 16.35 1.34
C ALA A 60 9.02 17.35 2.43
N THR A 61 8.12 18.24 2.83
CA THR A 61 8.40 19.33 3.78
C THR A 61 7.71 19.15 5.13
N PHE A 62 7.16 17.96 5.42
CA PHE A 62 6.50 17.71 6.70
C PHE A 62 7.55 17.68 7.83
N PRO A 63 7.39 18.50 8.89
CA PRO A 63 8.42 18.64 9.92
C PRO A 63 8.71 17.32 10.64
N GLY A 64 9.98 16.90 10.63
CA GLY A 64 10.45 15.69 11.31
C GLY A 64 10.31 14.40 10.51
N ALA A 65 9.64 14.41 9.35
CA ALA A 65 9.60 13.27 8.46
C ALA A 65 10.85 13.19 7.58
N ASP A 66 11.17 12.01 7.11
CA ASP A 66 12.27 11.75 6.16
C ASP A 66 11.82 12.13 4.72
N GLY A 67 11.66 13.43 4.50
CA GLY A 67 11.28 14.02 3.21
C GLY A 67 12.39 14.89 2.63
N THR A 68 12.34 15.16 1.33
CA THR A 68 13.31 16.01 0.64
C THR A 68 12.66 16.93 -0.38
N THR A 69 13.28 18.09 -0.63
CA THR A 69 12.97 19.00 -1.75
C THR A 69 14.08 19.01 -2.81
N MET A 70 15.02 18.06 -2.70
CA MET A 70 16.11 17.91 -3.66
C MET A 70 16.16 16.48 -4.18
N GLY A 71 16.43 16.32 -5.46
CA GLY A 71 16.54 15.02 -6.13
C GLY A 71 17.77 14.92 -7.00
N LEU A 72 17.86 13.77 -7.69
CA LEU A 72 18.88 13.50 -8.71
C LEU A 72 18.20 13.20 -10.04
N GLU A 73 18.74 13.77 -11.13
CA GLU A 73 18.25 13.51 -12.49
C GLU A 73 19.39 13.12 -13.43
N LYS A 74 19.08 12.32 -14.45
CA LYS A 74 20.00 12.01 -15.55
C LYS A 74 19.76 12.94 -16.73
N VAL A 75 20.73 13.77 -17.05
CA VAL A 75 20.71 14.64 -18.23
C VAL A 75 21.70 14.16 -19.26
N ARG A 76 21.40 14.39 -20.54
CA ARG A 76 22.28 13.99 -21.64
C ARG A 76 23.21 15.13 -22.02
N GLU A 77 24.51 14.95 -21.82
CA GLU A 77 25.56 15.92 -22.17
C GLU A 77 26.67 15.22 -22.97
N GLY A 78 27.02 15.79 -24.11
CA GLY A 78 28.04 15.21 -24.98
C GLY A 78 27.77 13.77 -25.43
N GLY A 79 26.49 13.38 -25.54
CA GLY A 79 26.10 12.01 -25.91
C GLY A 79 26.11 10.99 -24.77
N LYS A 80 26.48 11.39 -23.55
CA LYS A 80 26.49 10.55 -22.34
C LYS A 80 25.49 11.07 -21.31
N TYR A 81 25.03 10.17 -20.44
CA TYR A 81 24.28 10.57 -19.26
C TYR A 81 25.20 11.04 -18.14
N VAL A 82 24.88 12.20 -17.56
CA VAL A 82 25.48 12.71 -16.33
C VAL A 82 24.38 12.90 -15.30
N VAL A 83 24.72 12.71 -14.02
CA VAL A 83 23.79 12.89 -12.91
C VAL A 83 23.92 14.31 -12.39
N LYS A 84 22.79 14.99 -12.20
CA LYS A 84 22.72 16.34 -11.63
C LYS A 84 21.73 16.37 -10.46
N SER A 85 21.98 17.27 -9.53
CA SER A 85 20.98 17.64 -8.54
C SER A 85 19.89 18.47 -9.17
N ILE A 86 18.64 18.19 -8.80
CA ILE A 86 17.45 18.93 -9.20
C ILE A 86 16.62 19.30 -7.96
N ALA A 87 16.12 20.53 -7.92
CA ALA A 87 15.16 20.90 -6.88
C ALA A 87 13.76 20.38 -7.25
N LEU A 88 13.06 19.79 -6.29
CA LEU A 88 11.65 19.51 -6.44
C LEU A 88 10.86 20.82 -6.41
N HIS A 89 10.02 21.05 -7.40
CA HIS A 89 9.19 22.23 -7.45
C HIS A 89 7.85 22.01 -6.72
N GLN A 90 7.34 23.06 -6.10
CA GLN A 90 6.01 23.02 -5.51
C GLN A 90 4.94 23.04 -6.60
N SER A 91 3.99 22.14 -6.54
CA SER A 91 2.92 21.96 -7.53
C SER A 91 1.53 21.98 -6.91
N ALA A 92 0.51 21.97 -7.76
CA ALA A 92 -0.85 21.60 -7.36
C ALA A 92 -0.98 20.10 -7.16
N LEU A 93 -2.03 19.67 -6.42
CA LEU A 93 -2.39 18.26 -6.34
C LEU A 93 -2.88 17.76 -7.72
N VAL A 94 -3.69 18.58 -8.39
CA VAL A 94 -4.17 18.28 -9.73
C VAL A 94 -3.00 18.23 -10.71
N MET A 95 -2.89 17.14 -11.43
CA MET A 95 -1.95 16.93 -12.52
C MET A 95 -2.74 16.62 -13.79
N ASN A 96 -2.46 17.36 -14.88
CA ASN A 96 -3.09 17.12 -16.18
C ASN A 96 -2.31 16.10 -17.05
N THR A 97 -1.32 15.49 -16.48
CA THR A 97 -0.45 14.51 -17.16
C THR A 97 -0.21 13.37 -16.21
N ASP A 98 -0.48 12.19 -16.68
CA ASP A 98 -0.09 10.97 -16.01
C ASP A 98 1.36 10.61 -16.29
N ILE A 99 1.98 9.85 -15.40
CA ILE A 99 3.34 9.31 -15.49
C ILE A 99 3.24 7.80 -15.45
N GLY A 100 3.82 7.13 -16.43
CA GLY A 100 3.82 5.68 -16.41
C GLY A 100 4.49 5.14 -15.14
N HIS A 101 3.79 4.31 -14.38
CA HIS A 101 4.23 3.81 -13.06
C HIS A 101 4.17 2.28 -12.96
N CYS A 102 4.38 1.60 -14.06
CA CYS A 102 4.53 0.15 -14.16
C CYS A 102 5.93 -0.35 -13.76
N ARG A 103 6.15 -1.65 -13.88
CA ARG A 103 7.45 -2.28 -13.61
C ARG A 103 8.60 -1.68 -14.40
N TYR A 104 8.36 -1.36 -15.68
CA TYR A 104 9.37 -0.71 -16.53
C TYR A 104 9.80 0.64 -15.94
N SER A 105 8.85 1.47 -15.54
CA SER A 105 9.09 2.77 -14.92
C SER A 105 9.84 2.63 -13.61
N PHE A 106 9.40 1.71 -12.74
CA PHE A 106 10.09 1.44 -11.49
C PHE A 106 11.57 1.07 -11.67
N VAL A 107 11.85 0.16 -12.61
CA VAL A 107 13.24 -0.26 -12.89
C VAL A 107 14.06 0.90 -13.45
N THR A 108 13.46 1.69 -14.34
CA THR A 108 14.06 2.88 -14.95
C THR A 108 14.40 3.92 -13.86
N ALA A 109 13.41 4.37 -13.10
CA ALA A 109 13.57 5.42 -12.10
C ALA A 109 14.56 5.03 -11.00
N LYS A 110 14.47 3.78 -10.52
CA LYS A 110 15.37 3.24 -9.49
C LYS A 110 16.82 3.18 -9.94
N ASP A 111 17.10 2.91 -11.22
CA ASP A 111 18.44 2.78 -11.82
C ASP A 111 19.42 2.00 -10.96
N GLY A 112 19.12 0.75 -10.65
CA GLY A 112 19.95 -0.07 -9.79
C GLY A 112 20.06 0.42 -8.33
N GLY A 113 19.25 1.39 -7.95
CA GLY A 113 19.19 1.99 -6.62
C GLY A 113 19.95 3.32 -6.50
N LYS A 114 20.25 3.98 -7.62
CA LYS A 114 20.84 5.32 -7.63
C LYS A 114 19.76 6.41 -7.47
N MET A 115 18.50 6.09 -7.74
CA MET A 115 17.36 7.00 -7.60
C MET A 115 17.50 8.28 -8.44
N ASP A 116 18.05 8.17 -9.65
CA ASP A 116 18.47 9.30 -10.45
C ASP A 116 17.85 9.36 -11.86
N ALA A 117 16.86 8.49 -12.15
CA ALA A 117 16.34 8.41 -13.52
C ALA A 117 14.79 8.51 -13.61
N PHE A 118 14.14 9.15 -12.65
CA PHE A 118 12.70 9.42 -12.69
C PHE A 118 12.30 10.29 -13.90
N ASN A 119 13.16 11.19 -14.36
CA ASN A 119 12.92 11.97 -15.57
C ASN A 119 12.93 11.15 -16.86
N LEU A 120 13.32 9.90 -16.81
CA LEU A 120 13.34 8.99 -17.97
C LEU A 120 12.12 8.06 -18.01
N GLU A 121 11.21 8.16 -17.05
CA GLU A 121 9.95 7.40 -17.05
C GLU A 121 9.06 7.83 -18.24
N PRO A 122 8.22 6.93 -18.76
CA PRO A 122 7.29 7.23 -19.83
C PRO A 122 6.28 8.31 -19.41
N LYS A 123 5.92 9.17 -20.34
CA LYS A 123 4.79 10.09 -20.19
C LYS A 123 3.49 9.38 -20.53
N GLY A 124 2.54 9.35 -19.59
CA GLY A 124 1.26 8.66 -19.76
C GLY A 124 1.39 7.14 -19.59
N VAL A 125 0.62 6.39 -20.34
CA VAL A 125 0.54 4.93 -20.24
C VAL A 125 1.89 4.26 -20.42
N CYS A 126 2.15 3.23 -19.63
CA CYS A 126 3.34 2.41 -19.72
C CYS A 126 3.45 1.69 -21.07
N PRO A 127 4.67 1.63 -21.64
CA PRO A 127 4.87 0.81 -22.83
C PRO A 127 4.69 -0.66 -22.47
N ARG A 128 3.96 -1.38 -23.29
CA ARG A 128 3.95 -2.84 -23.23
C ARG A 128 5.20 -3.40 -23.89
N GLY A 129 5.75 -4.44 -23.30
CA GLY A 129 7.00 -5.05 -23.75
C GLY A 129 8.26 -4.28 -23.38
N SER A 130 9.41 -4.76 -23.83
CA SER A 130 10.72 -4.19 -23.54
C SER A 130 11.08 -2.96 -24.38
N SER A 131 10.19 -2.46 -25.20
CA SER A 131 10.45 -1.34 -26.09
C SER A 131 10.02 0.00 -25.47
N GLY A 132 10.80 0.48 -24.52
CA GLY A 132 10.70 1.86 -24.04
C GLY A 132 11.01 2.84 -25.18
N GLY A 133 9.98 3.35 -25.85
CA GLY A 133 10.14 4.25 -27.00
C GLY A 133 8.97 5.23 -27.09
N GLY A 134 8.91 6.16 -26.17
CA GLY A 134 7.96 7.27 -26.16
C GLY A 134 8.59 8.51 -25.54
N PRO A 135 7.87 9.65 -25.51
CA PRO A 135 8.32 10.81 -24.75
C PRO A 135 8.46 10.48 -23.28
N THR A 136 9.54 10.95 -22.68
CA THR A 136 9.75 10.84 -21.23
C THR A 136 9.06 11.98 -20.49
N ILE A 137 8.78 11.75 -19.20
CA ILE A 137 8.10 12.74 -18.35
C ILE A 137 8.96 13.97 -18.03
N GLY A 138 10.29 13.81 -18.08
CA GLY A 138 11.22 14.90 -17.77
C GLY A 138 11.12 15.37 -16.33
N THR A 139 11.26 16.65 -16.12
CA THR A 139 11.29 17.25 -14.77
C THR A 139 9.94 17.24 -14.04
N ILE A 140 8.86 16.86 -14.71
CA ILE A 140 7.52 16.75 -14.08
C ILE A 140 7.51 15.71 -12.92
N ALA A 141 8.33 14.68 -12.99
CA ALA A 141 8.45 13.72 -11.89
C ALA A 141 8.94 14.34 -10.57
N TYR A 142 9.71 15.47 -10.64
CA TYR A 142 10.36 16.09 -9.49
C TYR A 142 9.50 17.23 -8.92
N GLN A 143 8.45 16.85 -8.21
CA GLN A 143 7.55 17.83 -7.62
C GLN A 143 6.99 17.37 -6.26
N TYR A 144 6.61 18.33 -5.45
CA TYR A 144 5.85 18.09 -4.22
C TYR A 144 4.62 19.01 -4.19
N VAL A 145 3.53 18.47 -3.63
CA VAL A 145 2.25 19.18 -3.57
C VAL A 145 2.29 20.30 -2.53
N ASN A 146 1.67 21.43 -2.86
CA ASN A 146 1.47 22.50 -1.89
C ASN A 146 0.70 21.98 -0.67
N PRO A 147 1.28 22.01 0.55
CA PRO A 147 0.64 21.47 1.76
C PRO A 147 -0.75 22.03 2.07
N LYS A 148 -1.06 23.23 1.57
CA LYS A 148 -2.40 23.84 1.76
C LYS A 148 -3.50 23.10 0.99
N GLN A 149 -3.17 22.50 -0.15
CA GLN A 149 -4.14 21.77 -0.95
C GLN A 149 -4.43 20.37 -0.38
N ILE A 150 -3.46 19.81 0.32
CA ILE A 150 -3.56 18.52 1.01
C ILE A 150 -3.66 18.68 2.54
N ALA A 151 -4.17 19.82 3.00
CA ALA A 151 -4.27 20.13 4.42
C ALA A 151 -4.94 19.02 5.25
N PRO A 152 -6.01 18.32 4.78
CA PRO A 152 -6.58 17.20 5.53
C PRO A 152 -5.58 16.09 5.85
N TYR A 153 -4.70 15.70 4.92
CA TYR A 153 -3.66 14.70 5.19
C TYR A 153 -2.64 15.18 6.21
N TRP A 154 -2.21 16.45 6.08
CA TRP A 154 -1.28 17.06 7.03
C TRP A 154 -1.90 17.22 8.43
N ASP A 155 -3.18 17.51 8.51
CA ASP A 155 -3.89 17.60 9.79
C ASP A 155 -4.08 16.23 10.45
N LEU A 156 -4.30 15.17 9.64
CA LEU A 156 -4.25 13.78 10.12
C LEU A 156 -2.86 13.44 10.67
N ALA A 157 -1.80 13.74 9.94
CA ALA A 157 -0.42 13.49 10.38
C ALA A 157 -0.07 14.25 11.68
N LYS A 158 -0.53 15.50 11.83
CA LYS A 158 -0.33 16.31 13.06
C LYS A 158 -1.14 15.78 14.25
N GLN A 159 -2.24 15.08 14.01
CA GLN A 159 -3.12 14.61 15.08
C GLN A 159 -2.92 13.12 15.41
N TYR A 160 -2.38 12.34 14.50
CA TYR A 160 -2.21 10.90 14.61
C TYR A 160 -0.80 10.48 14.21
N VAL A 161 -0.62 9.32 13.61
CA VAL A 161 0.71 8.82 13.22
C VAL A 161 0.91 8.91 11.72
N LEU A 162 2.04 9.47 11.32
CA LEU A 162 2.60 9.42 9.97
C LEU A 162 3.69 8.35 9.93
N GLY A 163 3.57 7.37 9.04
CA GLY A 163 4.67 6.46 8.71
C GLY A 163 5.39 6.96 7.46
N ASP A 164 6.69 7.25 7.59
CA ASP A 164 7.49 7.82 6.51
C ASP A 164 8.38 6.78 5.81
N HIS A 165 8.27 5.52 6.20
CA HIS A 165 8.98 4.39 5.62
C HIS A 165 8.04 3.22 5.30
N LEU A 166 6.84 3.50 4.77
CA LEU A 166 6.02 2.49 4.11
C LEU A 166 6.47 2.39 2.65
N PHE A 167 6.78 1.19 2.22
CA PHE A 167 7.15 0.87 0.84
C PHE A 167 6.06 0.03 0.20
N GLN A 168 5.74 0.31 -1.05
CA GLN A 168 4.95 -0.59 -1.87
C GLN A 168 5.57 -1.99 -1.84
N THR A 169 4.76 -3.05 -1.81
CA THR A 169 5.29 -4.42 -1.65
C THR A 169 6.15 -4.86 -2.83
N GLN A 170 5.84 -4.36 -4.02
CA GLN A 170 6.66 -4.56 -5.22
C GLN A 170 6.58 -3.33 -6.13
N GLY A 171 7.65 -3.04 -6.88
CA GLY A 171 7.64 -1.94 -7.85
C GLY A 171 6.87 -2.33 -9.11
N SER A 172 5.59 -1.97 -9.15
CA SER A 172 4.62 -2.22 -10.21
C SER A 172 3.42 -1.32 -10.03
N GLY A 173 2.48 -1.27 -10.97
CA GLY A 173 1.30 -0.40 -10.93
C GLY A 173 0.18 -0.88 -10.01
N SER A 174 -0.95 -0.18 -10.10
CA SER A 174 -2.07 -0.27 -9.14
C SER A 174 -2.72 -1.65 -9.09
N PHE A 175 -2.86 -2.37 -10.22
CA PHE A 175 -3.43 -3.73 -10.18
C PHE A 175 -2.72 -4.64 -9.19
N THR A 176 -1.39 -4.67 -9.22
CA THR A 176 -0.61 -5.51 -8.31
C THR A 176 -0.62 -4.97 -6.89
N ALA A 177 -0.60 -3.66 -6.71
CA ALA A 177 -0.68 -3.01 -5.42
C ALA A 177 -1.99 -3.33 -4.68
N HIS A 178 -3.13 -3.28 -5.39
CA HIS A 178 -4.42 -3.67 -4.82
C HIS A 178 -4.48 -5.17 -4.47
N GLN A 179 -3.84 -6.05 -5.26
CA GLN A 179 -3.68 -7.45 -4.89
C GLN A 179 -2.81 -7.62 -3.63
N ASP A 180 -1.72 -6.87 -3.54
CA ASP A 180 -0.84 -6.89 -2.37
C ASP A 180 -1.55 -6.40 -1.09
N LEU A 181 -2.47 -5.45 -1.19
CA LEU A 181 -3.27 -4.94 -0.07
C LEU A 181 -4.30 -5.93 0.48
N ILE A 182 -4.66 -6.97 -0.28
CA ILE A 182 -5.57 -8.02 0.19
C ILE A 182 -4.88 -9.35 0.47
N ARG A 183 -3.64 -9.52 -0.01
CA ARG A 183 -2.93 -10.80 0.06
C ARG A 183 -1.46 -10.69 0.48
N GLY A 184 -0.81 -9.56 0.27
CA GLY A 184 0.59 -9.33 0.61
C GLY A 184 1.60 -9.68 -0.49
N ASN A 185 1.23 -10.41 -1.53
CA ASN A 185 2.03 -10.61 -2.74
C ASN A 185 1.15 -11.10 -3.90
N THR A 186 1.67 -11.06 -5.11
CA THR A 186 0.98 -11.50 -6.32
C THR A 186 1.49 -12.84 -6.87
N GLN A 187 2.14 -13.64 -6.04
CA GLN A 187 2.69 -14.92 -6.46
C GLN A 187 1.56 -15.93 -6.78
N ILE A 188 1.54 -16.43 -8.00
CA ILE A 188 0.57 -17.43 -8.50
C ILE A 188 1.15 -18.82 -8.64
N ALA A 189 2.47 -18.94 -8.69
CA ALA A 189 3.22 -20.20 -8.72
C ALA A 189 4.63 -19.96 -8.17
N VAL A 190 5.35 -21.02 -7.84
CA VAL A 190 6.75 -20.91 -7.41
C VAL A 190 7.56 -20.15 -8.46
N GLY A 191 8.21 -19.08 -8.03
CA GLY A 191 9.03 -18.23 -8.89
C GLY A 191 8.27 -17.38 -9.90
N LYS A 192 6.94 -17.31 -9.87
CA LYS A 192 6.13 -16.49 -10.78
C LYS A 192 5.13 -15.63 -10.03
N SER A 193 5.19 -14.33 -10.26
CA SER A 193 4.27 -13.32 -9.71
C SER A 193 3.62 -12.54 -10.84
N LEU A 194 2.40 -12.07 -10.59
CA LEU A 194 1.78 -11.08 -11.47
C LEU A 194 2.53 -9.77 -11.37
N VAL A 195 2.59 -9.07 -12.46
CA VAL A 195 3.20 -7.75 -12.59
C VAL A 195 2.40 -6.93 -13.58
N ASP A 196 2.35 -5.63 -13.35
CA ASP A 196 1.64 -4.67 -14.19
C ASP A 196 0.15 -5.03 -14.45
N THR A 197 -0.46 -4.33 -15.34
CA THR A 197 -1.88 -4.36 -15.62
C THR A 197 -2.23 -5.47 -16.61
N PRO A 198 -3.26 -6.30 -16.37
CA PRO A 198 -3.72 -7.28 -17.33
C PRO A 198 -4.16 -6.65 -18.66
N THR A 199 -4.06 -7.40 -19.75
CA THR A 199 -4.56 -6.93 -21.05
C THR A 199 -6.09 -6.92 -21.12
N GLY A 200 -6.61 -5.94 -21.83
CA GLY A 200 -8.03 -5.84 -22.17
C GLY A 200 -8.89 -5.17 -21.08
N MET A 201 -9.84 -4.36 -21.52
CA MET A 201 -10.88 -3.74 -20.70
C MET A 201 -12.23 -4.40 -21.00
N PRO A 202 -13.13 -4.53 -20.00
CA PRO A 202 -12.93 -4.35 -18.58
C PRO A 202 -12.00 -5.38 -17.96
N TRP A 203 -11.54 -5.13 -16.75
CA TRP A 203 -10.61 -6.01 -16.01
C TRP A 203 -11.32 -7.20 -15.36
N GLY A 204 -10.51 -8.14 -14.83
CA GLY A 204 -10.99 -9.20 -13.96
C GLY A 204 -11.86 -10.24 -14.67
N CYS A 205 -12.88 -10.69 -13.97
CA CYS A 205 -13.80 -11.71 -14.48
C CYS A 205 -14.62 -11.24 -15.68
N ASP A 206 -14.81 -9.94 -15.80
CA ASP A 206 -15.54 -9.33 -16.92
C ASP A 206 -14.66 -9.14 -18.17
N SER A 207 -13.36 -9.43 -18.06
CA SER A 207 -12.41 -9.30 -19.16
C SER A 207 -12.70 -10.28 -20.31
N SER A 208 -12.23 -9.92 -21.51
CA SER A 208 -12.33 -10.78 -22.68
C SER A 208 -11.63 -12.14 -22.45
N LYS A 209 -12.01 -13.16 -23.21
CA LYS A 209 -11.37 -14.49 -23.13
C LYS A 209 -9.91 -14.46 -23.54
N THR A 210 -9.48 -13.43 -24.24
CA THR A 210 -8.10 -13.24 -24.70
C THR A 210 -7.25 -12.44 -23.71
N ALA A 211 -7.85 -11.83 -22.70
CA ALA A 211 -7.12 -11.10 -21.68
C ALA A 211 -6.06 -12.00 -21.01
N ARG A 212 -4.90 -11.44 -20.73
CA ARG A 212 -3.79 -12.11 -20.05
C ARG A 212 -3.18 -11.19 -19.03
N THR A 213 -2.56 -11.78 -18.04
CA THR A 213 -1.70 -11.11 -17.07
C THR A 213 -0.25 -11.23 -17.51
N ASP A 214 0.56 -10.28 -17.08
CA ASP A 214 2.00 -10.32 -17.23
C ASP A 214 2.64 -10.96 -16.00
N LEU A 215 3.80 -11.57 -16.19
CA LEU A 215 4.51 -12.27 -15.13
C LEU A 215 5.91 -11.71 -14.92
N LEU A 216 6.33 -11.71 -13.66
CA LEU A 216 7.71 -11.52 -13.24
C LEU A 216 8.23 -12.84 -12.67
N THR A 217 9.34 -13.35 -13.23
CA THR A 217 9.99 -14.56 -12.72
C THR A 217 10.91 -14.24 -11.54
N SER A 218 11.39 -15.28 -10.82
CA SER A 218 12.40 -15.14 -9.76
C SER A 218 13.71 -14.52 -10.26
N GLU A 219 14.05 -14.73 -11.55
CA GLU A 219 15.21 -14.12 -12.20
C GLU A 219 14.97 -12.68 -12.66
N LEU A 220 13.85 -12.07 -12.24
CA LEU A 220 13.43 -10.72 -12.62
C LEU A 220 13.14 -10.55 -14.11
N LYS A 221 12.88 -11.65 -14.82
CA LYS A 221 12.49 -11.61 -16.21
C LYS A 221 11.00 -11.25 -16.33
N PHE A 222 10.70 -10.21 -17.10
CA PHE A 222 9.34 -9.87 -17.48
C PHE A 222 8.87 -10.81 -18.61
N GLU A 223 7.69 -11.38 -18.44
CA GLU A 223 7.05 -12.27 -19.40
C GLU A 223 5.67 -11.71 -19.77
N GLU A 224 5.62 -10.92 -20.86
CA GLU A 224 4.41 -10.28 -21.37
C GLU A 224 3.39 -11.32 -21.81
N ASP A 225 2.12 -11.17 -21.41
CA ASP A 225 0.99 -12.03 -21.76
C ASP A 225 1.21 -13.54 -21.49
N LYS A 226 2.12 -13.89 -20.60
CA LYS A 226 2.41 -15.31 -20.24
C LYS A 226 1.66 -15.78 -19.01
N GLY A 227 0.98 -14.85 -18.30
CA GLY A 227 0.14 -15.19 -17.17
C GLY A 227 -1.24 -15.69 -17.59
N PRO A 228 -2.00 -16.26 -16.66
CA PRO A 228 -3.36 -16.72 -16.93
C PRO A 228 -4.32 -15.54 -17.18
N ARG A 229 -5.44 -15.84 -17.84
CA ARG A 229 -6.56 -14.91 -17.88
C ARG A 229 -7.05 -14.65 -16.46
N PRO A 230 -7.36 -13.39 -16.09
CA PRO A 230 -8.06 -13.10 -14.84
C PRO A 230 -9.34 -13.94 -14.71
N CYS A 231 -9.68 -14.35 -13.49
CA CYS A 231 -10.89 -15.14 -13.23
C CYS A 231 -10.93 -16.54 -13.88
N THR A 232 -9.78 -17.17 -14.08
CA THR A 232 -9.72 -18.58 -14.50
C THR A 232 -9.46 -19.49 -13.29
N THR A 233 -9.55 -20.82 -13.50
CA THR A 233 -9.19 -21.79 -12.46
C THR A 233 -7.74 -21.68 -11.98
N ASN A 234 -6.88 -21.04 -12.76
CA ASN A 234 -5.46 -20.86 -12.46
C ASN A 234 -5.11 -19.44 -11.98
N PHE A 235 -6.08 -18.49 -12.01
CA PHE A 235 -5.83 -17.12 -11.57
C PHE A 235 -7.12 -16.44 -11.05
N PRO A 236 -7.07 -16.00 -9.81
CA PRO A 236 -6.19 -16.53 -8.78
C PRO A 236 -6.49 -18.01 -8.60
N SER A 237 -5.47 -18.81 -8.30
CA SER A 237 -5.69 -20.24 -8.13
C SER A 237 -6.70 -20.49 -7.02
N MET A 238 -7.63 -21.39 -7.27
CA MET A 238 -8.68 -21.75 -6.33
C MET A 238 -8.10 -22.39 -5.06
N GLY A 239 -8.66 -22.03 -3.93
CA GLY A 239 -8.26 -22.60 -2.65
C GLY A 239 -7.02 -21.96 -2.03
N SER A 240 -6.28 -22.69 -1.21
CA SER A 240 -5.19 -22.16 -0.38
C SER A 240 -3.99 -21.57 -1.15
N ALA A 241 -3.85 -21.83 -2.45
CA ALA A 241 -2.71 -21.40 -3.22
C ALA A 241 -2.69 -19.88 -3.48
N TYR A 242 -3.85 -19.23 -3.54
CA TYR A 242 -3.96 -17.76 -3.64
C TYR A 242 -4.94 -17.24 -2.57
N ALA A 243 -4.72 -17.64 -1.33
CA ALA A 243 -5.53 -17.15 -0.22
C ALA A 243 -5.33 -15.64 -0.04
N THR A 244 -6.42 -14.95 0.24
CA THR A 244 -6.46 -13.54 0.61
C THR A 244 -6.83 -13.39 2.07
N LEU A 245 -6.72 -12.19 2.62
CA LEU A 245 -7.12 -11.94 4.00
C LEU A 245 -8.60 -12.29 4.24
N ARG A 246 -9.45 -12.16 3.21
CA ARG A 246 -10.86 -12.60 3.25
C ARG A 246 -10.99 -14.06 3.71
N ASP A 247 -10.17 -14.97 3.19
CA ASP A 247 -10.24 -16.40 3.53
C ASP A 247 -9.96 -16.64 5.03
N LEU A 248 -9.05 -15.87 5.62
CA LEU A 248 -8.76 -15.95 7.06
C LEU A 248 -9.88 -15.33 7.89
N LEU A 249 -10.48 -14.22 7.44
CA LEU A 249 -11.59 -13.54 8.09
C LEU A 249 -12.82 -14.44 8.13
N ASP A 250 -13.18 -15.05 7.01
CA ASP A 250 -14.31 -15.98 6.90
C ASP A 250 -14.14 -17.22 7.78
N ALA A 251 -12.94 -17.80 7.80
CA ALA A 251 -12.62 -18.94 8.64
C ALA A 251 -12.80 -18.66 10.15
N LYS A 252 -12.78 -17.38 10.53
CA LYS A 252 -12.96 -16.92 11.92
C LYS A 252 -14.31 -16.24 12.16
N GLY A 253 -15.17 -16.11 11.15
CA GLY A 253 -16.44 -15.42 11.24
C GLY A 253 -16.29 -13.92 11.51
N VAL A 254 -15.17 -13.32 11.08
CA VAL A 254 -14.90 -11.88 11.19
C VAL A 254 -15.49 -11.19 9.97
N SER A 255 -16.43 -10.27 10.17
CA SER A 255 -17.11 -9.58 9.07
C SER A 255 -16.16 -8.67 8.30
N TRP A 256 -16.33 -8.65 6.98
CA TRP A 256 -15.53 -7.79 6.12
C TRP A 256 -16.35 -7.23 4.96
N LYS A 257 -15.95 -6.06 4.44
CA LYS A 257 -16.46 -5.48 3.19
C LYS A 257 -15.36 -4.80 2.41
N TYR A 258 -15.52 -4.81 1.09
CA TYR A 258 -14.70 -4.08 0.12
C TYR A 258 -15.59 -3.08 -0.59
N TYR A 259 -15.47 -1.81 -0.23
CA TYR A 259 -16.24 -0.72 -0.82
C TYR A 259 -15.51 -0.22 -2.06
N SER A 260 -16.09 -0.46 -3.22
CA SER A 260 -15.47 -0.19 -4.53
C SER A 260 -16.35 0.73 -5.36
N PRO A 261 -15.75 1.58 -6.20
CA PRO A 261 -16.48 2.29 -7.21
C PRO A 261 -17.25 1.34 -8.14
N CYS A 262 -18.31 1.86 -8.72
CA CYS A 262 -19.02 1.22 -9.80
C CYS A 262 -18.54 1.83 -11.11
N PHE A 263 -17.91 1.04 -11.98
CA PHE A 263 -17.46 1.50 -13.28
C PHE A 263 -18.48 1.13 -14.35
N VAL A 264 -18.97 2.13 -15.07
CA VAL A 264 -19.92 1.94 -16.18
C VAL A 264 -19.10 1.72 -17.47
N ALA A 265 -18.36 0.62 -17.55
CA ALA A 265 -17.60 0.29 -18.76
C ALA A 265 -18.34 -0.65 -19.72
N SER A 266 -19.57 -1.07 -19.41
CA SER A 266 -20.37 -1.95 -20.28
C SER A 266 -21.49 -1.18 -20.96
N PRO A 267 -21.62 -1.24 -22.29
CA PRO A 267 -22.85 -0.86 -22.99
C PRO A 267 -24.00 -1.72 -22.42
N GLY A 268 -24.83 -1.15 -21.57
CA GLY A 268 -25.96 -1.84 -20.92
C GLY A 268 -26.07 -1.67 -19.41
N CYS A 269 -25.10 -1.11 -18.72
CA CYS A 269 -25.27 -0.64 -17.34
C CYS A 269 -26.13 0.63 -17.35
N GLY A 270 -27.44 0.49 -17.29
CA GLY A 270 -28.37 1.62 -17.08
C GLY A 270 -28.34 2.12 -15.63
N ASN A 271 -29.11 3.14 -15.31
CA ASN A 271 -29.21 3.89 -14.04
C ASN A 271 -29.46 3.07 -12.75
N GLY A 272 -29.07 1.82 -12.69
CA GLY A 272 -29.16 0.96 -11.53
C GLY A 272 -28.05 -0.07 -11.58
N CYS A 273 -26.82 0.36 -11.42
CA CYS A 273 -25.60 -0.47 -11.43
C CYS A 273 -25.65 -1.68 -10.46
N THR A 274 -26.51 -2.65 -10.74
CA THR A 274 -26.50 -3.94 -10.03
C THR A 274 -25.50 -4.93 -10.63
N GLN A 275 -24.88 -4.60 -11.78
CA GLN A 275 -23.89 -5.40 -12.48
C GLN A 275 -22.77 -4.50 -13.01
N CYS A 276 -22.13 -3.74 -12.15
CA CYS A 276 -20.96 -2.98 -12.53
C CYS A 276 -19.81 -3.94 -12.79
N ALA A 277 -19.17 -3.80 -13.95
CA ALA A 277 -17.90 -4.44 -14.22
C ALA A 277 -16.91 -4.03 -13.14
N GLY A 278 -16.08 -4.96 -12.68
CA GLY A 278 -14.98 -4.64 -11.80
C GLY A 278 -13.99 -3.76 -12.54
N ALA A 279 -13.44 -2.79 -11.83
CA ALA A 279 -12.33 -2.02 -12.31
C ALA A 279 -11.02 -2.65 -11.81
N LEU A 280 -9.92 -2.19 -12.38
CA LEU A 280 -8.57 -2.52 -11.96
C LEU A 280 -8.41 -2.39 -10.44
N LEU A 281 -9.00 -1.35 -9.86
CA LEU A 281 -8.95 -1.04 -8.44
C LEU A 281 -9.82 -1.98 -7.57
N ASN A 282 -10.69 -2.81 -8.17
CA ASN A 282 -11.43 -3.82 -7.41
C ASN A 282 -10.64 -5.13 -7.34
N ALA A 283 -9.82 -5.26 -6.30
CA ALA A 283 -8.96 -6.43 -6.11
C ALA A 283 -9.71 -7.77 -6.11
N PHE A 284 -11.00 -7.81 -5.75
CA PHE A 284 -11.79 -9.03 -5.71
C PHE A 284 -12.47 -9.38 -7.04
N ASP A 285 -12.46 -8.49 -8.03
CA ASP A 285 -13.06 -8.80 -9.34
C ASP A 285 -12.30 -9.90 -10.11
N VAL A 286 -11.03 -10.08 -9.82
CA VAL A 286 -10.21 -11.16 -10.43
C VAL A 286 -10.32 -12.49 -9.67
N ILE A 287 -10.96 -12.49 -8.50
CA ILE A 287 -11.06 -13.67 -7.61
C ILE A 287 -12.37 -14.40 -7.88
N ALA A 288 -12.32 -15.41 -8.74
CA ALA A 288 -13.48 -16.12 -9.21
C ALA A 288 -14.45 -16.64 -8.12
N PRO A 289 -13.99 -17.16 -6.96
CA PRO A 289 -14.90 -17.56 -5.88
C PRO A 289 -15.71 -16.39 -5.32
N VAL A 290 -15.12 -15.20 -5.21
CA VAL A 290 -15.81 -14.00 -4.74
C VAL A 290 -16.71 -13.46 -5.83
N ARG A 291 -16.17 -13.27 -7.05
CA ARG A 291 -16.88 -12.65 -8.18
C ARG A 291 -18.12 -13.44 -8.59
N ASN A 292 -18.05 -14.77 -8.55
CA ASN A 292 -19.13 -15.66 -8.94
C ASN A 292 -19.90 -16.23 -7.73
N GLY A 293 -19.54 -15.85 -6.51
CA GLY A 293 -20.18 -16.27 -5.26
C GLY A 293 -21.14 -15.23 -4.69
N SER A 294 -21.76 -15.58 -3.55
CA SER A 294 -22.66 -14.66 -2.83
C SER A 294 -21.97 -13.43 -2.27
N GLU A 295 -20.65 -13.50 -2.02
CA GLU A 295 -19.85 -12.42 -1.45
C GLU A 295 -19.76 -11.20 -2.37
N TRP A 296 -19.89 -11.41 -3.69
CA TRP A 296 -19.92 -10.28 -4.64
C TRP A 296 -21.06 -9.30 -4.36
N GLY A 297 -22.19 -9.80 -3.88
CA GLY A 297 -23.34 -8.94 -3.54
C GLY A 297 -23.40 -8.53 -2.06
N THR A 298 -22.75 -9.28 -1.16
CA THR A 298 -22.84 -9.06 0.28
C THR A 298 -21.61 -8.37 0.88
N ASN A 299 -20.44 -8.67 0.38
CA ASN A 299 -19.16 -8.19 0.91
C ASN A 299 -18.46 -7.18 -0.02
N VAL A 300 -18.53 -7.37 -1.34
CA VAL A 300 -18.13 -6.35 -2.31
C VAL A 300 -19.25 -5.37 -2.48
N SER A 301 -19.10 -4.17 -1.92
CA SER A 301 -20.15 -3.16 -1.79
C SER A 301 -19.91 -2.00 -2.77
N MET A 302 -20.80 -1.83 -3.73
CA MET A 302 -20.77 -0.76 -4.72
C MET A 302 -22.04 0.08 -4.67
N PRO A 303 -21.98 1.41 -4.78
CA PRO A 303 -20.77 2.24 -4.86
C PRO A 303 -20.01 2.32 -3.51
N GLN A 304 -18.79 2.80 -3.55
CA GLN A 304 -17.90 2.98 -2.38
C GLN A 304 -18.51 3.84 -1.26
N THR A 305 -19.43 4.72 -1.62
CA THR A 305 -20.11 5.62 -0.67
C THR A 305 -21.07 4.90 0.30
N LYS A 306 -21.39 3.62 0.05
CA LYS A 306 -22.16 2.80 0.99
C LYS A 306 -21.50 2.64 2.36
N ILE A 307 -20.20 2.90 2.47
CA ILE A 307 -19.52 2.96 3.77
C ILE A 307 -20.19 3.98 4.71
N PHE A 308 -20.66 5.12 4.20
CA PHE A 308 -21.34 6.13 5.02
C PHE A 308 -22.68 5.62 5.55
N ASP A 309 -23.37 4.78 4.77
CA ASP A 309 -24.64 4.15 5.19
C ASP A 309 -24.37 3.12 6.29
N ASP A 310 -23.36 2.28 6.11
CA ASP A 310 -22.98 1.28 7.12
C ASP A 310 -22.51 1.94 8.43
N ILE A 311 -21.80 3.08 8.37
CA ILE A 311 -21.44 3.85 9.56
C ILE A 311 -22.70 4.40 10.25
N SER A 312 -23.62 5.00 9.51
CA SER A 312 -24.82 5.63 10.07
C SER A 312 -25.83 4.62 10.60
N ASN A 313 -25.92 3.45 9.98
CA ASN A 313 -26.87 2.39 10.34
C ASN A 313 -26.35 1.43 11.42
N GLY A 314 -25.11 1.58 11.88
CA GLY A 314 -24.57 0.68 12.88
C GLY A 314 -24.12 -0.68 12.32
N THR A 315 -23.81 -0.76 11.01
CA THR A 315 -23.47 -2.00 10.29
C THR A 315 -22.06 -2.01 9.69
N LEU A 316 -21.18 -1.11 10.18
CA LEU A 316 -19.77 -1.10 9.77
C LEU A 316 -19.11 -2.46 10.07
N PRO A 317 -18.49 -3.15 9.09
CA PRO A 317 -17.86 -4.44 9.32
C PRO A 317 -16.60 -4.32 10.18
N ALA A 318 -16.12 -5.46 10.65
CA ALA A 318 -14.88 -5.53 11.43
C ALA A 318 -13.65 -5.14 10.58
N VAL A 319 -13.61 -5.54 9.31
CA VAL A 319 -12.55 -5.13 8.37
C VAL A 319 -13.18 -4.52 7.13
N ALA A 320 -12.70 -3.35 6.72
CA ALA A 320 -13.16 -2.66 5.53
C ALA A 320 -11.98 -2.18 4.68
N TRP A 321 -12.06 -2.39 3.38
CA TRP A 321 -11.27 -1.65 2.39
C TRP A 321 -12.17 -0.65 1.71
N VAL A 322 -11.66 0.56 1.48
CA VAL A 322 -12.42 1.64 0.86
C VAL A 322 -11.60 2.22 -0.27
N ILE A 323 -12.10 2.05 -1.47
CA ILE A 323 -11.43 2.42 -2.72
C ILE A 323 -12.12 3.67 -3.28
N PRO A 324 -11.37 4.70 -3.69
CA PRO A 324 -11.96 5.93 -4.25
C PRO A 324 -12.43 5.72 -5.70
N THR A 325 -13.25 6.64 -6.18
CA THR A 325 -13.35 6.87 -7.63
C THR A 325 -12.08 7.56 -8.13
N ASN A 326 -11.86 7.58 -9.44
CA ASN A 326 -10.75 8.33 -10.02
C ASN A 326 -10.79 9.82 -9.59
N ASN A 327 -11.97 10.43 -9.54
CA ASN A 327 -12.15 11.82 -9.12
C ASN A 327 -11.91 12.06 -7.62
N ASP A 328 -12.07 11.04 -6.80
CA ASP A 328 -11.90 11.10 -5.33
C ASP A 328 -10.53 10.55 -4.90
N SER A 329 -9.69 10.18 -5.87
CA SER A 329 -8.31 9.77 -5.67
C SER A 329 -7.36 10.96 -5.88
N ASP A 330 -6.08 10.73 -5.61
CA ASP A 330 -5.00 11.67 -5.88
C ASP A 330 -4.26 11.36 -7.19
N HIS A 331 -4.80 10.46 -8.02
CA HIS A 331 -4.14 9.92 -9.21
C HIS A 331 -3.61 11.02 -10.14
N PRO A 332 -2.33 10.98 -10.57
CA PRO A 332 -1.84 11.84 -11.65
C PRO A 332 -2.69 11.67 -12.91
N GLY A 333 -2.96 12.76 -13.62
CA GLY A 333 -3.87 12.72 -14.78
C GLY A 333 -5.31 13.06 -14.45
N THR A 334 -5.72 13.09 -13.18
CA THR A 334 -7.04 13.59 -12.78
C THR A 334 -7.06 15.12 -12.78
N LEU A 335 -8.24 15.69 -13.12
CA LEU A 335 -8.42 17.14 -13.17
C LEU A 335 -9.14 17.71 -11.95
N VAL A 336 -9.21 16.92 -10.87
CA VAL A 336 -9.87 17.29 -9.62
C VAL A 336 -8.98 16.92 -8.42
N ASP A 337 -9.17 17.57 -7.28
CA ASP A 337 -8.35 17.48 -6.07
C ASP A 337 -9.15 17.01 -4.85
N ARG A 338 -10.02 16.01 -5.02
CA ARG A 338 -10.96 15.60 -3.98
C ARG A 338 -10.43 14.56 -3.00
N GLY A 339 -9.33 13.87 -3.32
CA GLY A 339 -8.77 12.81 -2.49
C GLY A 339 -8.62 13.18 -1.00
N PRO A 340 -8.01 14.33 -0.65
CA PRO A 340 -7.91 14.74 0.74
C PRO A 340 -9.25 14.94 1.44
N GLN A 341 -10.26 15.43 0.71
CA GLN A 341 -11.61 15.66 1.22
C GLN A 341 -12.39 14.34 1.38
N TRP A 342 -12.20 13.41 0.44
CA TRP A 342 -12.75 12.06 0.51
C TRP A 342 -12.28 11.34 1.78
N VAL A 343 -10.98 11.27 1.99
CA VAL A 343 -10.39 10.65 3.19
C VAL A 343 -10.88 11.34 4.46
N ALA A 344 -10.86 12.68 4.51
CA ALA A 344 -11.35 13.43 5.66
C ALA A 344 -12.83 13.16 5.96
N SER A 345 -13.66 12.99 4.94
CA SER A 345 -15.09 12.72 5.12
C SER A 345 -15.34 11.37 5.78
N ILE A 346 -14.60 10.31 5.38
CA ILE A 346 -14.70 8.98 5.97
C ILE A 346 -14.18 9.00 7.42
N VAL A 347 -13.00 9.58 7.63
CA VAL A 347 -12.42 9.71 8.98
C VAL A 347 -13.36 10.48 9.91
N ASN A 348 -13.95 11.57 9.43
CA ASN A 348 -14.93 12.36 10.21
C ASN A 348 -16.21 11.57 10.50
N ALA A 349 -16.71 10.80 9.55
CA ALA A 349 -17.90 9.98 9.74
C ALA A 349 -17.68 8.94 10.86
N ILE A 350 -16.57 8.21 10.80
CA ILE A 350 -16.20 7.23 11.85
C ILE A 350 -15.91 7.95 13.16
N GLY A 351 -15.14 9.03 13.13
CA GLY A 351 -14.71 9.78 14.31
C GLY A 351 -15.85 10.39 15.12
N LYS A 352 -16.93 10.79 14.45
CA LYS A 352 -18.16 11.33 15.07
C LYS A 352 -19.16 10.25 15.49
N SER A 353 -18.94 9.01 15.12
CA SER A 353 -19.83 7.88 15.42
C SER A 353 -19.45 7.15 16.71
N ALA A 354 -20.27 6.19 17.10
CA ALA A 354 -19.97 5.30 18.21
C ALA A 354 -18.74 4.40 17.95
N TYR A 355 -18.39 4.21 16.70
CA TYR A 355 -17.28 3.36 16.28
C TYR A 355 -15.90 3.93 16.64
N TRP A 356 -15.78 5.25 16.86
CA TRP A 356 -14.47 5.88 17.12
C TRP A 356 -13.64 5.17 18.18
N LYS A 357 -14.27 4.82 19.31
CA LYS A 357 -13.58 4.22 20.45
C LYS A 357 -13.01 2.83 20.19
N SER A 358 -13.40 2.19 19.10
CA SER A 358 -12.97 0.84 18.73
C SER A 358 -12.46 0.74 17.29
N SER A 359 -12.06 1.87 16.69
CA SER A 359 -11.60 1.90 15.31
C SER A 359 -10.11 2.17 15.17
N ALA A 360 -9.52 1.53 14.18
CA ALA A 360 -8.24 1.87 13.58
C ALA A 360 -8.47 2.16 12.09
N ILE A 361 -8.12 3.35 11.64
CA ILE A 361 -8.20 3.75 10.23
C ILE A 361 -6.78 3.83 9.70
N VAL A 362 -6.52 3.18 8.59
CA VAL A 362 -5.23 3.18 7.88
C VAL A 362 -5.47 3.85 6.54
N VAL A 363 -4.77 4.95 6.27
CA VAL A 363 -4.78 5.58 4.94
C VAL A 363 -3.45 5.24 4.28
N VAL A 364 -3.50 4.69 3.08
CA VAL A 364 -2.33 4.21 2.34
C VAL A 364 -2.52 4.53 0.86
N TRP A 365 -1.42 4.88 0.19
CA TRP A 365 -1.40 4.98 -1.27
C TRP A 365 -0.92 3.66 -1.84
N ASP A 366 -1.49 3.27 -2.96
CA ASP A 366 -1.21 1.98 -3.59
C ASP A 366 0.16 1.95 -4.24
N ASP A 367 0.52 2.98 -5.03
CA ASP A 367 1.83 3.13 -5.64
C ASP A 367 2.32 4.59 -5.70
N TRP A 368 3.51 4.80 -6.30
CA TRP A 368 4.23 6.09 -6.31
C TRP A 368 3.78 7.07 -7.42
N GLY A 369 3.01 6.61 -8.42
CA GLY A 369 2.51 7.43 -9.53
C GLY A 369 3.59 8.03 -10.42
N GLY A 370 4.74 7.38 -10.59
CA GLY A 370 5.87 7.93 -11.35
C GLY A 370 6.55 9.15 -10.71
N LEU A 371 6.18 9.52 -9.47
CA LEU A 371 6.66 10.70 -8.78
C LEU A 371 7.91 10.38 -7.94
N TYR A 372 8.84 11.34 -7.91
CA TYR A 372 10.13 11.18 -7.23
C TYR A 372 9.99 10.82 -5.76
N ASP A 373 10.80 9.88 -5.32
CA ASP A 373 11.11 9.59 -3.93
C ASP A 373 12.61 9.38 -3.78
N HIS A 374 13.21 9.96 -2.73
CA HIS A 374 14.66 9.91 -2.57
C HIS A 374 15.17 8.65 -1.90
N VAL A 375 14.29 7.92 -1.20
CA VAL A 375 14.71 6.76 -0.43
C VAL A 375 14.74 5.51 -1.30
N LYS A 376 15.93 4.90 -1.36
CA LYS A 376 16.12 3.66 -2.09
C LYS A 376 15.32 2.52 -1.48
N PRO A 377 14.45 1.83 -2.28
CA PRO A 377 13.73 0.67 -1.80
C PRO A 377 14.65 -0.45 -1.32
N PRO A 378 14.36 -1.08 -0.15
CA PRO A 378 15.10 -2.22 0.34
C PRO A 378 14.99 -3.45 -0.59
N LEU A 379 16.10 -4.16 -0.78
CA LEU A 379 16.10 -5.48 -1.39
C LEU A 379 15.81 -6.52 -0.31
N LEU A 380 14.64 -7.14 -0.34
CA LEU A 380 14.21 -8.13 0.64
C LEU A 380 14.01 -9.53 0.05
N ASP A 381 13.94 -9.65 -1.26
CA ASP A 381 13.65 -10.91 -1.94
C ASP A 381 14.24 -10.95 -3.36
N GLU A 382 14.08 -12.11 -3.98
CA GLU A 382 14.54 -12.40 -5.34
C GLU A 382 13.85 -11.55 -6.43
N LYS A 383 12.71 -10.93 -6.11
CA LYS A 383 11.89 -10.17 -7.06
C LYS A 383 12.24 -8.70 -7.14
N GLY A 384 13.42 -8.34 -6.67
CA GLY A 384 13.93 -6.96 -6.72
C GLY A 384 13.57 -6.10 -5.52
N GLY A 385 13.01 -6.72 -4.47
CA GLY A 385 12.68 -6.05 -3.21
C GLY A 385 11.39 -5.25 -3.27
N LEU A 386 11.30 -4.25 -2.39
CA LEU A 386 10.13 -3.38 -2.28
C LEU A 386 10.07 -2.36 -3.43
N GLY A 387 8.88 -1.81 -3.67
CA GLY A 387 8.66 -0.63 -4.51
C GLY A 387 9.06 0.66 -3.81
N PHE A 388 8.76 1.81 -4.42
CA PHE A 388 9.04 3.11 -3.80
C PHE A 388 8.19 3.36 -2.57
N ARG A 389 8.57 4.38 -1.79
CA ARG A 389 7.79 4.77 -0.63
C ARG A 389 6.47 5.41 -1.04
N VAL A 390 5.44 5.04 -0.29
CA VAL A 390 4.14 5.67 -0.32
C VAL A 390 3.78 6.14 1.10
N PRO A 391 2.93 7.16 1.28
CA PRO A 391 2.57 7.61 2.61
C PRO A 391 1.73 6.59 3.39
N LEU A 392 1.84 6.64 4.72
CA LEU A 392 1.00 5.88 5.66
C LEU A 392 0.47 6.81 6.74
N LEU A 393 -0.85 6.85 6.93
CA LEU A 393 -1.45 7.50 8.09
C LEU A 393 -2.20 6.45 8.93
N VAL A 394 -1.92 6.42 10.24
CA VAL A 394 -2.62 5.53 11.17
C VAL A 394 -3.42 6.38 12.15
N VAL A 395 -4.73 6.32 12.03
CA VAL A 395 -5.70 7.16 12.76
C VAL A 395 -6.50 6.29 13.72
N SER A 396 -6.34 6.51 15.00
CA SER A 396 -7.03 5.76 16.05
C SER A 396 -7.01 6.55 17.38
N PRO A 397 -7.98 6.35 18.26
CA PRO A 397 -7.89 6.92 19.61
C PRO A 397 -6.72 6.34 20.44
N TYR A 398 -6.08 5.26 19.97
CA TYR A 398 -5.01 4.55 20.68
C TYR A 398 -3.63 4.78 20.12
N VAL A 399 -3.46 5.72 19.18
CA VAL A 399 -2.13 6.11 18.69
C VAL A 399 -1.70 7.46 19.29
N PRO A 400 -0.39 7.74 19.39
CA PRO A 400 0.09 9.03 19.88
C PRO A 400 -0.28 10.17 18.93
N LYS A 401 -0.34 11.40 19.48
CA LYS A 401 -0.61 12.59 18.70
C LYS A 401 0.65 13.07 17.99
N GLY A 402 0.57 13.24 16.67
CA GLY A 402 1.60 13.87 15.84
C GLY A 402 2.94 13.11 15.85
N ALA A 403 2.91 11.80 16.06
CA ALA A 403 4.10 10.98 16.01
C ALA A 403 4.46 10.59 14.57
N ILE A 404 5.76 10.51 14.30
CA ILE A 404 6.28 9.98 13.05
C ILE A 404 6.91 8.63 13.35
N SER A 405 6.52 7.62 12.58
CA SER A 405 7.12 6.30 12.64
C SER A 405 8.10 6.13 11.50
N HIS A 406 9.39 6.02 11.85
CA HIS A 406 10.48 5.70 10.92
C HIS A 406 10.67 4.19 10.76
N THR A 407 9.71 3.39 11.23
CA THR A 407 9.75 1.94 11.07
C THR A 407 9.49 1.58 9.61
N ARG A 408 10.30 0.66 9.09
CA ARG A 408 10.06 0.12 7.75
C ARG A 408 8.82 -0.75 7.74
N TYR A 409 7.86 -0.36 6.92
CA TYR A 409 6.62 -1.08 6.64
C TYR A 409 6.52 -1.44 5.15
N GLU A 410 5.65 -2.37 4.85
CA GLU A 410 5.11 -2.68 3.53
C GLU A 410 3.63 -3.06 3.68
N PHE A 411 2.90 -3.35 2.59
CA PHE A 411 1.46 -3.66 2.72
C PHE A 411 1.18 -4.87 3.60
N GLY A 412 2.09 -5.85 3.62
CA GLY A 412 2.05 -6.96 4.57
C GLY A 412 2.03 -6.53 6.05
N SER A 413 2.49 -5.32 6.37
CA SER A 413 2.45 -4.77 7.74
C SER A 413 1.01 -4.48 8.21
N ILE A 414 0.15 -4.06 7.27
CA ILE A 414 -1.28 -3.81 7.51
C ILE A 414 -2.00 -5.14 7.68
N LEU A 415 -1.74 -6.10 6.78
CA LEU A 415 -2.31 -7.44 6.85
C LEU A 415 -1.96 -8.13 8.17
N LYS A 416 -0.67 -8.11 8.55
CA LYS A 416 -0.20 -8.66 9.82
C LYS A 416 -0.88 -8.04 11.04
N TYR A 417 -1.15 -6.73 11.00
CA TYR A 417 -1.89 -6.07 12.07
C TYR A 417 -3.30 -6.63 12.20
N ILE A 418 -4.02 -6.80 11.09
CA ILE A 418 -5.37 -7.37 11.05
C ILE A 418 -5.34 -8.83 11.54
N GLU A 419 -4.40 -9.63 11.04
CA GLU A 419 -4.19 -11.02 11.49
C GLU A 419 -3.98 -11.11 13.00
N GLN A 420 -3.15 -10.24 13.55
CA GLN A 420 -2.88 -10.21 15.00
C GLN A 420 -4.09 -9.75 15.80
N ASN A 421 -4.85 -8.78 15.30
CA ASN A 421 -6.00 -8.21 16.01
C ASN A 421 -7.10 -9.25 16.26
N TRP A 422 -7.32 -10.16 15.34
CA TRP A 422 -8.34 -11.21 15.44
C TRP A 422 -7.79 -12.64 15.57
N ALA A 423 -6.50 -12.81 15.78
CA ALA A 423 -5.83 -14.10 15.84
C ALA A 423 -6.20 -15.03 14.66
N LEU A 424 -6.13 -14.46 13.43
CA LEU A 424 -6.56 -15.16 12.21
C LEU A 424 -5.58 -16.25 11.76
N GLY A 425 -4.35 -16.22 12.23
CA GLY A 425 -3.22 -16.95 11.67
C GLY A 425 -2.40 -16.06 10.73
N SER A 426 -1.90 -16.60 9.65
CA SER A 426 -1.02 -15.88 8.69
C SER A 426 -1.32 -16.33 7.27
N LEU A 427 -1.34 -15.40 6.33
CA LEU A 427 -1.39 -15.66 4.89
C LEU A 427 -0.13 -16.36 4.37
N LYS A 428 0.96 -16.31 5.15
CA LYS A 428 2.28 -16.87 4.79
C LYS A 428 2.87 -16.18 3.54
N THR A 429 2.61 -14.90 3.40
CA THR A 429 3.13 -14.04 2.35
C THR A 429 4.08 -13.00 2.96
N THR A 430 4.00 -11.74 2.54
CA THR A 430 4.83 -10.66 3.09
C THR A 430 4.46 -10.29 4.54
N ASP A 431 3.28 -10.69 5.02
CA ASP A 431 2.89 -10.60 6.43
C ASP A 431 3.91 -11.25 7.38
N GLN A 432 4.56 -12.36 6.96
CA GLN A 432 5.56 -13.03 7.79
C GLN A 432 6.80 -12.18 8.03
N ARG A 433 7.30 -11.50 6.99
CA ARG A 433 8.54 -10.71 7.05
C ARG A 433 8.32 -9.28 7.55
N SER A 434 7.10 -8.79 7.43
CA SER A 434 6.76 -7.39 7.72
C SER A 434 6.77 -7.08 9.21
N THR A 435 7.13 -5.85 9.56
CA THR A 435 6.86 -5.30 10.90
C THR A 435 5.41 -4.85 10.93
N SER A 436 4.63 -5.35 11.89
CA SER A 436 3.22 -4.95 12.06
C SER A 436 3.09 -3.49 12.45
N ILE A 437 2.08 -2.80 11.93
CA ILE A 437 1.74 -1.43 12.36
C ILE A 437 1.20 -1.39 13.81
N LEU A 438 1.02 -2.55 14.45
CA LEU A 438 0.66 -2.63 15.89
C LEU A 438 1.64 -1.86 16.78
N ASN A 439 2.89 -1.72 16.36
CA ASN A 439 3.93 -1.03 17.12
C ASN A 439 3.67 0.46 17.35
N VAL A 440 2.75 1.10 16.61
CA VAL A 440 2.35 2.51 16.85
C VAL A 440 1.17 2.65 17.80
N PHE A 441 0.53 1.54 18.21
CA PHE A 441 -0.61 1.58 19.12
C PHE A 441 -0.21 1.45 20.58
N ASN A 442 -0.91 2.18 21.44
CA ASN A 442 -0.83 2.06 22.90
C ASN A 442 -2.22 1.75 23.45
N TYR A 443 -2.57 0.48 23.56
CA TYR A 443 -3.86 0.04 24.08
C TYR A 443 -4.04 0.22 25.61
N LYS A 444 -2.97 0.64 26.30
CA LYS A 444 -3.04 0.97 27.73
C LYS A 444 -3.54 2.38 27.99
N GLN A 445 -3.53 3.24 26.99
CA GLN A 445 -4.06 4.59 27.11
C GLN A 445 -5.59 4.60 27.05
N SER A 446 -6.21 5.57 27.71
CA SER A 446 -7.62 5.87 27.48
C SER A 446 -7.84 6.35 26.04
N PRO A 447 -8.95 5.96 25.38
CA PRO A 447 -9.22 6.40 24.03
C PRO A 447 -9.31 7.93 23.96
N ARG A 448 -8.53 8.53 23.09
CA ARG A 448 -8.53 9.97 22.84
C ARG A 448 -9.86 10.40 22.22
N ALA A 449 -10.36 11.56 22.64
CA ALA A 449 -11.50 12.19 21.98
C ALA A 449 -11.15 12.48 20.50
N PHE A 450 -12.16 12.35 19.65
CA PHE A 450 -12.00 12.69 18.23
C PHE A 450 -11.97 14.21 18.06
N THR A 451 -11.05 14.68 17.24
CA THR A 451 -11.02 16.07 16.75
C THR A 451 -11.31 16.05 15.26
N PRO A 452 -12.38 16.68 14.81
CA PRO A 452 -12.73 16.67 13.39
C PRO A 452 -11.62 17.25 12.50
N ILE A 453 -11.43 16.64 11.34
CA ILE A 453 -10.52 17.13 10.31
C ILE A 453 -11.30 18.14 9.46
N PRO A 454 -10.78 19.35 9.26
CA PRO A 454 -11.41 20.32 8.37
C PRO A 454 -11.61 19.73 6.97
N SER A 455 -12.85 19.75 6.49
CA SER A 455 -13.23 19.27 5.16
C SER A 455 -14.30 20.19 4.59
N GLN A 456 -14.18 20.52 3.31
CA GLN A 456 -15.15 21.34 2.59
C GLN A 456 -16.27 20.49 1.97
N LEU A 457 -16.02 19.19 1.76
CA LEU A 457 -16.98 18.27 1.16
C LEU A 457 -17.53 17.31 2.22
N SER A 458 -18.84 17.13 2.19
CA SER A 458 -19.57 16.25 3.11
C SER A 458 -19.78 14.86 2.52
N PRO A 459 -20.14 13.84 3.32
CA PRO A 459 -20.57 12.54 2.81
C PRO A 459 -21.69 12.63 1.76
N GLU A 460 -22.62 13.58 1.90
CA GLU A 460 -23.73 13.79 0.96
C GLU A 460 -23.26 14.30 -0.41
N PHE A 461 -22.16 15.03 -0.45
CA PHE A 461 -21.53 15.43 -1.72
C PHE A 461 -21.10 14.18 -2.49
N PHE A 462 -20.32 13.28 -1.87
CA PHE A 462 -19.82 12.07 -2.51
C PHE A 462 -20.94 11.09 -2.89
N ARG A 463 -22.03 11.00 -2.09
CA ARG A 463 -23.20 10.17 -2.44
C ARG A 463 -23.95 10.63 -3.69
N ARG A 464 -23.84 11.90 -4.05
CA ARG A 464 -24.53 12.50 -5.21
C ARG A 464 -23.67 12.48 -6.47
N GLU A 465 -22.41 12.12 -6.36
CA GLU A 465 -21.58 12.00 -7.54
C GLU A 465 -22.08 10.90 -8.45
N PRO A 466 -22.04 11.12 -9.76
CA PRO A 466 -22.35 10.06 -10.71
C PRO A 466 -21.34 8.93 -10.56
N PRO A 467 -21.71 7.69 -10.93
CA PRO A 467 -20.74 6.62 -11.07
C PRO A 467 -19.57 7.09 -11.95
N SER A 468 -18.36 6.66 -11.63
CA SER A 468 -17.18 7.00 -12.43
C SER A 468 -17.35 6.42 -13.83
N ASP A 469 -17.36 7.27 -14.84
CA ASP A 469 -17.34 6.90 -16.25
C ASP A 469 -15.92 6.83 -16.82
N GLY A 470 -14.97 7.24 -16.01
CA GLY A 470 -13.56 7.19 -16.33
C GLY A 470 -13.07 5.73 -16.32
N GLY A 471 -12.61 5.26 -17.47
CA GLY A 471 -11.74 4.10 -17.50
C GLY A 471 -10.54 4.36 -16.59
N ASP A 472 -10.02 3.30 -16.04
CA ASP A 472 -8.76 3.31 -15.35
C ASP A 472 -7.72 3.99 -16.23
N PRO A 473 -6.96 4.98 -15.73
CA PRO A 473 -5.98 5.69 -16.53
C PRO A 473 -4.72 4.87 -16.86
N GLU A 474 -4.52 3.67 -16.29
CA GLU A 474 -3.37 2.79 -16.60
C GLU A 474 -3.43 2.10 -17.95
#